data_9037de48b8bc1208901094688957f717
#
_entry.id   9037de48b8bc1208901094688957f717
#
_cell.length_a   1.000
_cell.length_b   1.000
_cell.length_c   1.000
_cell.angle_alpha   90.00
_cell.angle_beta   90.00
_cell.angle_gamma   90.00
#
_symmetry.space_group_name_H-M   'P 1'
#
loop_
_entity.id
_entity.type
_entity.pdbx_description
1 polymer ?
#
loop_
_entity_poly.entity_id
_entity_poly.type
_entity_poly.pdbx_seq_one_letter_code
_entity_poly.pdbx_strand_id
1 'polypeptide(L)'
;MLPRTTSARIIAGVALAVAALTLAGFGIRNAVERRNRERLFSALRPVRLKNCTMKRYGHPHDGGYVMCSNLLGQVESAYSYGIEGRDEWACDIARQTGVPVHEYDCFDPRRPVCPGATFLFQDECVGGTYDVSNKRVFDTVAHQIAKNGDSGKRLVLKMDVEGSEWDAFPALADEALGTIDQMLVEFHRTEEPRFLGVVERLKRTFYIVDVHFNNHSCSTSDRPFPAWAYEVLLVNKRIGIIDEADPSPAGPNPLNTPNKADLPDCQAGW
;
A
#
# COMPACT_ATOMS: atom_id res chain seq x y z
N MET A 1 14.49 -3.80 -67.63
CA MET A 1 13.36 -3.37 -66.78
C MET A 1 13.02 -4.53 -65.83
N LEU A 2 13.45 -4.48 -64.61
CA LEU A 2 13.05 -5.48 -63.59
C LEU A 2 11.67 -5.11 -63.03
N PRO A 3 10.78 -6.07 -62.76
CA PRO A 3 9.40 -5.80 -62.44
C PRO A 3 9.26 -5.20 -61.02
N ARG A 4 8.70 -4.00 -60.94
CA ARG A 4 8.36 -3.26 -59.70
C ARG A 4 7.46 -4.02 -58.70
N THR A 5 6.91 -5.17 -59.10
CA THR A 5 5.96 -5.98 -58.34
C THR A 5 6.60 -6.84 -57.25
N THR A 6 7.89 -7.20 -57.39
CA THR A 6 8.60 -8.08 -56.41
C THR A 6 8.97 -7.32 -55.13
N SER A 7 9.45 -6.06 -55.27
CA SER A 7 9.81 -5.22 -54.14
C SER A 7 8.60 -4.85 -53.26
N ALA A 8 7.45 -4.57 -53.83
CA ALA A 8 6.22 -4.25 -53.10
C ALA A 8 5.70 -5.45 -52.28
N ARG A 9 5.80 -6.67 -52.81
CA ARG A 9 5.40 -7.90 -52.12
C ARG A 9 6.34 -8.23 -50.93
N ILE A 10 7.63 -8.00 -51.07
CA ILE A 10 8.60 -8.20 -50.01
C ILE A 10 8.37 -7.18 -48.87
N ILE A 11 8.15 -5.91 -49.18
CA ILE A 11 7.87 -4.87 -48.19
C ILE A 11 6.57 -5.16 -47.44
N ALA A 12 5.50 -5.56 -48.16
CA ALA A 12 4.25 -5.95 -47.52
C ALA A 12 4.39 -7.18 -46.61
N GLY A 13 5.17 -8.19 -47.03
CA GLY A 13 5.44 -9.38 -46.21
C GLY A 13 6.22 -9.06 -44.95
N VAL A 14 7.23 -8.19 -45.01
CA VAL A 14 8.00 -7.74 -43.84
C VAL A 14 7.14 -6.92 -42.88
N ALA A 15 6.30 -6.00 -43.43
CA ALA A 15 5.39 -5.21 -42.59
C ALA A 15 4.35 -6.08 -41.85
N LEU A 16 3.80 -7.11 -42.51
CA LEU A 16 2.89 -8.07 -41.86
C LEU A 16 3.59 -8.92 -40.81
N ALA A 17 4.82 -9.35 -41.05
CA ALA A 17 5.58 -10.12 -40.08
C ALA A 17 5.93 -9.28 -38.84
N VAL A 18 6.33 -8.03 -39.02
CA VAL A 18 6.60 -7.09 -37.90
C VAL A 18 5.32 -6.82 -37.11
N ALA A 19 4.19 -6.57 -37.79
CA ALA A 19 2.91 -6.37 -37.11
C ALA A 19 2.46 -7.61 -36.31
N ALA A 20 2.65 -8.83 -36.86
CA ALA A 20 2.32 -10.06 -36.16
C ALA A 20 3.22 -10.29 -34.94
N LEU A 21 4.52 -9.98 -35.02
CA LEU A 21 5.45 -10.09 -33.89
C LEU A 21 5.14 -9.06 -32.78
N THR A 22 4.77 -7.84 -33.16
CA THR A 22 4.37 -6.81 -32.20
C THR A 22 3.06 -7.17 -31.49
N LEU A 23 2.06 -7.67 -32.21
CA LEU A 23 0.80 -8.14 -31.63
C LEU A 23 1.00 -9.36 -30.72
N ALA A 24 1.83 -10.31 -31.13
CA ALA A 24 2.18 -11.45 -30.29
C ALA A 24 2.92 -11.03 -29.01
N GLY A 25 3.88 -10.10 -29.12
CA GLY A 25 4.59 -9.53 -27.98
C GLY A 25 3.66 -8.80 -27.01
N PHE A 26 2.72 -8.02 -27.54
CA PHE A 26 1.70 -7.34 -26.74
C PHE A 26 0.76 -8.34 -26.02
N GLY A 27 0.33 -9.38 -26.72
CA GLY A 27 -0.50 -10.45 -26.14
C GLY A 27 0.20 -11.21 -25.01
N ILE A 28 1.49 -11.53 -25.17
CA ILE A 28 2.30 -12.19 -24.16
C ILE A 28 2.47 -11.28 -22.94
N ARG A 29 2.80 -10.01 -23.14
CA ARG A 29 2.94 -9.02 -22.06
C ARG A 29 1.67 -8.91 -21.23
N ASN A 30 0.53 -8.72 -21.86
CA ASN A 30 -0.77 -8.64 -21.18
C ASN A 30 -1.10 -9.91 -20.38
N ALA A 31 -0.77 -11.08 -20.92
CA ALA A 31 -0.98 -12.35 -20.21
C ALA A 31 -0.09 -12.47 -18.95
N VAL A 32 1.16 -12.02 -19.03
CA VAL A 32 2.09 -12.00 -17.89
C VAL A 32 1.61 -11.02 -16.82
N GLU A 33 1.25 -9.80 -17.20
CA GLU A 33 0.74 -8.79 -16.27
C GLU A 33 -0.54 -9.26 -15.57
N ARG A 34 -1.48 -9.84 -16.32
CA ARG A 34 -2.69 -10.43 -15.75
C ARG A 34 -2.36 -11.52 -14.72
N ARG A 35 -1.45 -12.45 -15.06
CA ARG A 35 -1.04 -13.52 -14.14
C ARG A 35 -0.37 -12.96 -12.88
N ASN A 36 0.42 -11.89 -12.99
CA ASN A 36 1.02 -11.21 -11.84
C ASN A 36 -0.06 -10.61 -10.95
N ARG A 37 -1.05 -9.93 -11.52
CA ARG A 37 -2.21 -9.39 -10.78
C ARG A 37 -3.00 -10.49 -10.07
N GLU A 38 -3.29 -11.59 -10.74
CA GLU A 38 -4.00 -12.74 -10.15
C GLU A 38 -3.25 -13.30 -8.92
N ARG A 39 -1.93 -13.43 -9.02
CA ARG A 39 -1.10 -13.91 -7.91
C ARG A 39 -1.03 -12.91 -6.76
N LEU A 40 -0.82 -11.62 -7.08
CA LEU A 40 -0.78 -10.55 -6.09
C LEU A 40 -2.13 -10.44 -5.36
N PHE A 41 -3.23 -10.44 -6.08
CA PHE A 41 -4.58 -10.41 -5.52
C PHE A 41 -4.83 -11.60 -4.57
N SER A 42 -4.45 -12.79 -4.98
CA SER A 42 -4.54 -13.99 -4.14
C SER A 42 -3.68 -13.89 -2.88
N ALA A 43 -2.48 -13.29 -2.99
CA ALA A 43 -1.58 -13.11 -1.86
C ALA A 43 -2.11 -12.11 -0.83
N LEU A 44 -2.94 -11.15 -1.26
CA LEU A 44 -3.56 -10.13 -0.40
C LEU A 44 -4.82 -10.62 0.32
N ARG A 45 -5.25 -11.86 0.11
CA ARG A 45 -6.46 -12.38 0.76
C ARG A 45 -6.39 -12.23 2.28
N PRO A 46 -7.35 -11.53 2.92
CA PRO A 46 -7.31 -11.31 4.36
C PRO A 46 -7.62 -12.58 5.16
N VAL A 47 -7.14 -12.62 6.40
CA VAL A 47 -7.49 -13.63 7.40
C VAL A 47 -8.20 -12.99 8.57
N ARG A 48 -9.05 -13.76 9.27
CA ARG A 48 -9.70 -13.31 10.49
C ARG A 48 -8.79 -13.54 11.69
N LEU A 49 -8.70 -12.52 12.54
CA LEU A 49 -8.06 -12.63 13.85
C LEU A 49 -9.13 -12.69 14.96
N LYS A 50 -9.05 -13.70 15.85
CA LYS A 50 -10.01 -13.86 16.96
C LYS A 50 -9.83 -12.80 18.06
N ASN A 51 -8.67 -12.14 18.10
CA ASN A 51 -8.33 -11.14 19.10
C ASN A 51 -8.26 -9.71 18.55
N CYS A 52 -8.88 -9.43 17.41
CA CYS A 52 -8.94 -8.10 16.82
C CYS A 52 -10.33 -7.50 16.98
N THR A 53 -10.43 -6.37 17.65
CA THR A 53 -11.63 -5.51 17.66
C THR A 53 -11.44 -4.40 16.66
N MET A 54 -12.10 -4.51 15.51
CA MET A 54 -12.01 -3.53 14.42
C MET A 54 -12.62 -2.19 14.82
N LYS A 55 -11.95 -1.10 14.45
CA LYS A 55 -12.44 0.28 14.56
C LYS A 55 -11.87 1.11 13.42
N ARG A 56 -12.66 2.07 12.91
CA ARG A 56 -12.19 3.05 11.94
C ARG A 56 -11.53 4.22 12.67
N TYR A 57 -10.41 4.68 12.14
CA TYR A 57 -9.61 5.82 12.57
C TYR A 57 -9.46 6.81 11.43
N GLY A 58 -9.42 8.10 11.74
CA GLY A 58 -9.25 9.16 10.75
C GLY A 58 -10.56 9.64 10.14
N HIS A 59 -10.45 10.17 8.94
CA HIS A 59 -11.59 10.75 8.24
C HIS A 59 -12.68 9.72 7.94
N PRO A 60 -13.98 10.09 7.91
CA PRO A 60 -15.04 9.15 7.56
C PRO A 60 -14.95 8.58 6.13
N HIS A 61 -14.20 9.23 5.25
CA HIS A 61 -13.91 8.81 3.88
C HIS A 61 -12.42 8.69 3.66
N ASP A 62 -11.87 9.31 2.61
CA ASP A 62 -10.45 9.31 2.30
C ASP A 62 -9.59 9.80 3.48
N GLY A 63 -8.46 9.14 3.74
CA GLY A 63 -7.65 9.36 4.94
C GLY A 63 -8.19 8.70 6.23
N GLY A 64 -9.20 7.83 6.11
CA GLY A 64 -9.70 7.01 7.21
C GLY A 64 -9.53 5.52 6.97
N TYR A 65 -9.08 4.79 8.00
CA TYR A 65 -8.63 3.41 7.87
C TYR A 65 -9.15 2.54 9.01
N VAL A 66 -9.36 1.25 8.76
CA VAL A 66 -9.79 0.29 9.77
C VAL A 66 -8.58 -0.40 10.39
N MET A 67 -8.57 -0.51 11.73
CA MET A 67 -7.49 -1.15 12.50
C MET A 67 -8.02 -2.00 13.66
N CYS A 68 -7.15 -2.83 14.23
CA CYS A 68 -7.41 -3.54 15.49
C CYS A 68 -7.19 -2.61 16.68
N SER A 69 -8.23 -1.97 17.18
CA SER A 69 -8.17 -0.93 18.21
C SER A 69 -7.60 -1.41 19.54
N ASN A 70 -7.88 -2.66 19.91
CA ASN A 70 -7.43 -3.27 21.16
C ASN A 70 -5.97 -3.78 21.11
N LEU A 71 -5.31 -3.74 19.95
CA LEU A 71 -3.93 -4.17 19.77
C LEU A 71 -2.94 -2.99 19.71
N LEU A 72 -3.35 -1.80 20.13
CA LEU A 72 -2.51 -0.59 20.18
C LEU A 72 -1.88 -0.31 21.55
N GLY A 73 -2.22 -1.08 22.59
CA GLY A 73 -1.86 -0.76 23.97
C GLY A 73 -0.37 -0.86 24.33
N GLN A 74 0.46 -1.37 23.43
CA GLN A 74 1.91 -1.48 23.63
C GLN A 74 2.71 -0.59 22.66
N VAL A 75 2.03 0.20 21.83
CA VAL A 75 2.69 1.11 20.89
C VAL A 75 3.38 2.25 21.66
N GLU A 76 4.60 2.59 21.27
CA GLU A 76 5.45 3.60 21.90
C GLU A 76 5.66 4.81 21.00
N SER A 77 5.47 4.66 19.68
CA SER A 77 5.56 5.75 18.69
C SER A 77 4.74 5.40 17.46
N ALA A 78 4.28 6.42 16.74
CA ALA A 78 3.51 6.28 15.51
C ALA A 78 4.21 7.01 14.35
N TYR A 79 4.03 6.47 13.13
CA TYR A 79 4.57 7.03 11.89
C TYR A 79 3.47 7.16 10.85
N SER A 80 3.38 8.32 10.23
CA SER A 80 2.42 8.60 9.16
C SER A 80 3.14 9.21 7.96
N TYR A 81 3.03 8.56 6.82
CA TYR A 81 3.64 8.94 5.56
C TYR A 81 2.58 9.28 4.52
N GLY A 82 2.74 10.42 3.82
CA GLY A 82 1.78 10.93 2.84
C GLY A 82 0.51 11.46 3.52
N ILE A 83 0.53 12.71 3.95
CA ILE A 83 -0.50 13.28 4.82
C ILE A 83 -1.26 14.46 4.20
N GLU A 84 -0.78 15.01 3.09
CA GLU A 84 -1.39 16.11 2.35
C GLU A 84 -1.89 17.30 3.24
N GLY A 85 -1.12 17.60 4.29
CA GLY A 85 -1.41 18.69 5.22
C GLY A 85 -2.57 18.43 6.19
N ARG A 86 -3.12 17.21 6.24
CA ARG A 86 -4.16 16.74 7.18
C ARG A 86 -3.85 15.33 7.61
N ASP A 87 -4.05 15.01 8.87
CA ASP A 87 -3.90 13.64 9.35
C ASP A 87 -4.82 13.36 10.54
N GLU A 88 -6.08 13.08 10.23
CA GLU A 88 -7.05 12.69 11.24
C GLU A 88 -6.75 11.31 11.82
N TRP A 89 -6.14 10.40 11.02
CA TRP A 89 -5.71 9.08 11.51
C TRP A 89 -4.66 9.25 12.62
N ALA A 90 -3.61 10.04 12.38
CA ALA A 90 -2.59 10.33 13.37
C ALA A 90 -3.17 10.95 14.64
N CYS A 91 -4.16 11.84 14.47
CA CYS A 91 -4.83 12.49 15.59
C CYS A 91 -5.59 11.47 16.46
N ASP A 92 -6.31 10.55 15.85
CA ASP A 92 -7.04 9.50 16.58
C ASP A 92 -6.08 8.51 17.26
N ILE A 93 -4.97 8.13 16.60
CA ILE A 93 -3.92 7.28 17.20
C ILE A 93 -3.30 7.98 18.41
N ALA A 94 -2.87 9.24 18.26
CA ALA A 94 -2.28 10.00 19.36
C ALA A 94 -3.23 10.15 20.55
N ARG A 95 -4.51 10.43 20.30
CA ARG A 95 -5.54 10.54 21.36
C ARG A 95 -5.79 9.22 22.09
N GLN A 96 -5.78 8.10 21.36
CA GLN A 96 -6.02 6.80 21.97
C GLN A 96 -4.82 6.27 22.75
N THR A 97 -3.61 6.48 22.23
CA THR A 97 -2.38 5.87 22.77
C THR A 97 -1.54 6.81 23.62
N GLY A 98 -1.66 8.12 23.38
CA GLY A 98 -0.82 9.14 24.04
C GLY A 98 0.60 9.23 23.46
N VAL A 99 0.93 8.47 22.41
CA VAL A 99 2.28 8.45 21.83
C VAL A 99 2.51 9.61 20.85
N PRO A 100 3.78 10.02 20.64
CA PRO A 100 4.10 10.97 19.58
C PRO A 100 3.85 10.35 18.20
N VAL A 101 3.48 11.20 17.23
CA VAL A 101 3.34 10.82 15.83
C VAL A 101 4.36 11.58 14.99
N HIS A 102 5.22 10.85 14.31
CA HIS A 102 6.14 11.36 13.31
C HIS A 102 5.45 11.38 11.96
N GLU A 103 5.31 12.57 11.39
CA GLU A 103 4.57 12.81 10.14
C GLU A 103 5.55 13.20 9.04
N TYR A 104 5.40 12.59 7.88
CA TYR A 104 6.28 12.77 6.72
C TYR A 104 5.49 13.08 5.47
N ASP A 105 5.79 14.24 4.88
CA ASP A 105 5.32 14.63 3.55
C ASP A 105 6.31 15.60 2.93
N CYS A 106 6.66 15.40 1.67
CA CYS A 106 7.58 16.28 0.94
C CYS A 106 6.93 16.96 -0.27
N PHE A 107 5.64 16.74 -0.48
CA PHE A 107 4.87 17.38 -1.55
C PHE A 107 3.95 18.46 -1.00
N ASP A 108 3.45 18.27 0.22
CA ASP A 108 2.65 19.27 0.92
C ASP A 108 3.32 19.68 2.25
N PRO A 109 3.89 20.89 2.34
CA PRO A 109 4.59 21.35 3.54
C PRO A 109 3.65 21.80 4.67
N ARG A 110 2.34 21.71 4.48
CA ARG A 110 1.38 22.06 5.54
C ARG A 110 1.48 21.08 6.68
N ARG A 111 1.53 21.61 7.88
CA ARG A 111 1.65 20.80 9.10
C ARG A 111 0.28 20.53 9.69
N PRO A 112 -0.11 19.28 9.86
CA PRO A 112 -1.34 18.93 10.55
C PRO A 112 -1.33 19.43 11.99
N VAL A 113 -2.53 19.68 12.51
CA VAL A 113 -2.70 20.12 13.90
C VAL A 113 -3.72 19.22 14.59
N CYS A 114 -3.31 18.63 15.72
CA CYS A 114 -4.18 17.89 16.60
C CYS A 114 -4.05 18.42 18.03
N PRO A 115 -5.04 19.15 18.55
CA PRO A 115 -4.96 19.70 19.91
C PRO A 115 -4.79 18.61 20.96
N GLY A 116 -3.76 18.76 21.80
CA GLY A 116 -3.42 17.80 22.86
C GLY A 116 -2.58 16.61 22.43
N ALA A 117 -2.22 16.50 21.14
CA ALA A 117 -1.29 15.47 20.63
C ALA A 117 0.09 16.07 20.34
N THR A 118 1.10 15.20 20.29
CA THR A 118 2.47 15.55 19.90
C THR A 118 2.70 15.10 18.46
N PHE A 119 2.69 16.06 17.53
CA PHE A 119 3.01 15.84 16.13
C PHE A 119 4.42 16.37 15.81
N LEU A 120 5.21 15.54 15.12
CA LEU A 120 6.59 15.81 14.74
C LEU A 120 6.70 15.71 13.22
N PHE A 121 6.34 16.81 12.54
CA PHE A 121 6.33 16.89 11.08
C PHE A 121 7.73 17.04 10.51
N GLN A 122 8.03 16.29 9.48
CA GLN A 122 9.25 16.31 8.68
C GLN A 122 8.90 16.54 7.19
N ASP A 123 9.50 17.57 6.59
CA ASP A 123 9.45 17.82 5.15
C ASP A 123 10.44 16.89 4.44
N GLU A 124 10.15 15.60 4.49
CA GLU A 124 10.96 14.52 3.91
C GLU A 124 10.04 13.49 3.26
N CYS A 125 10.47 12.97 2.11
CA CYS A 125 9.84 11.83 1.43
C CYS A 125 10.33 10.51 2.02
N VAL A 126 9.56 9.45 1.81
CA VAL A 126 10.02 8.08 2.03
C VAL A 126 10.39 7.40 0.71
N GLY A 127 11.42 6.56 0.75
CA GLY A 127 11.88 5.82 -0.42
C GLY A 127 12.72 4.61 -0.06
N GLY A 128 13.31 3.97 -1.07
CA GLY A 128 14.17 2.79 -0.90
C GLY A 128 15.62 3.13 -0.53
N THR A 129 16.06 4.35 -0.74
CA THR A 129 17.43 4.81 -0.48
C THR A 129 17.42 6.29 -0.10
N TYR A 130 18.46 6.73 0.59
CA TYR A 130 18.69 8.17 0.75
C TYR A 130 19.03 8.81 -0.59
N ASP A 131 18.30 9.86 -0.97
CA ASP A 131 18.55 10.65 -2.18
C ASP A 131 18.08 12.10 -1.96
N VAL A 132 18.69 13.03 -2.70
CA VAL A 132 18.24 14.42 -2.77
C VAL A 132 18.01 14.78 -4.22
N SER A 133 16.76 14.80 -4.62
CA SER A 133 16.36 15.12 -5.99
C SER A 133 15.22 16.14 -6.03
N ASN A 134 15.25 17.02 -7.01
CA ASN A 134 14.23 18.08 -7.19
C ASN A 134 13.96 18.90 -5.92
N LYS A 135 15.01 19.19 -5.12
CA LYS A 135 14.96 19.90 -3.84
C LYS A 135 14.17 19.16 -2.73
N ARG A 136 13.92 17.86 -2.88
CA ARG A 136 13.29 16.99 -1.89
C ARG A 136 14.30 16.01 -1.35
N VAL A 137 14.20 15.72 -0.07
CA VAL A 137 14.97 14.67 0.60
C VAL A 137 14.13 13.42 0.62
N PHE A 138 14.66 12.35 0.05
CA PHE A 138 14.11 10.99 0.18
C PHE A 138 14.96 10.24 1.19
N ASP A 139 14.32 9.52 2.10
CA ASP A 139 15.02 8.71 3.09
C ASP A 139 14.30 7.38 3.33
N THR A 140 14.99 6.44 3.93
CA THR A 140 14.39 5.13 4.25
C THR A 140 13.65 5.19 5.58
N VAL A 141 12.58 4.40 5.70
CA VAL A 141 11.84 4.25 6.97
C VAL A 141 12.78 3.89 8.12
N ALA A 142 13.74 2.99 7.90
CA ALA A 142 14.70 2.58 8.93
C ALA A 142 15.57 3.73 9.44
N HIS A 143 16.06 4.57 8.53
CA HIS A 143 16.87 5.73 8.91
C HIS A 143 16.04 6.79 9.65
N GLN A 144 14.80 7.05 9.19
CA GLN A 144 13.88 7.98 9.84
C GLN A 144 13.51 7.51 11.26
N ILE A 145 13.25 6.20 11.46
CA ILE A 145 13.04 5.61 12.79
C ILE A 145 14.28 5.80 13.68
N ALA A 146 15.48 5.51 13.16
CA ALA A 146 16.72 5.67 13.91
C ALA A 146 17.00 7.13 14.28
N LYS A 147 16.79 8.06 13.35
CA LYS A 147 16.96 9.51 13.51
C LYS A 147 16.03 10.08 14.60
N ASN A 148 14.84 9.52 14.74
CA ASN A 148 13.88 9.91 15.78
C ASN A 148 14.17 9.25 17.15
N GLY A 149 15.16 8.34 17.25
CA GLY A 149 15.47 7.61 18.50
C GLY A 149 14.46 6.52 18.84
N ASP A 150 13.77 5.98 17.82
CA ASP A 150 12.71 4.99 17.98
C ASP A 150 13.13 3.56 17.59
N SER A 151 14.44 3.36 17.35
CA SER A 151 14.97 2.01 17.08
C SER A 151 14.64 1.04 18.20
N GLY A 152 13.98 -0.07 17.86
CA GLY A 152 13.58 -1.11 18.82
C GLY A 152 12.28 -0.83 19.58
N LYS A 153 11.68 0.35 19.46
CA LYS A 153 10.36 0.65 20.02
C LYS A 153 9.25 -0.08 19.28
N ARG A 154 8.12 -0.27 19.96
CA ARG A 154 6.89 -0.80 19.36
C ARG A 154 6.18 0.30 18.57
N LEU A 155 5.95 0.08 17.29
CA LEU A 155 5.47 1.10 16.37
C LEU A 155 4.11 0.74 15.76
N VAL A 156 3.37 1.78 15.40
CA VAL A 156 2.26 1.72 14.44
C VAL A 156 2.59 2.63 13.26
N LEU A 157 2.25 2.20 12.05
CA LEU A 157 2.63 2.90 10.83
C LEU A 157 1.45 3.03 9.85
N LYS A 158 1.25 4.21 9.27
CA LYS A 158 0.42 4.46 8.08
C LYS A 158 1.33 4.91 6.95
N MET A 159 1.11 4.36 5.73
CA MET A 159 1.86 4.74 4.53
C MET A 159 0.93 4.81 3.34
N ASP A 160 0.90 5.98 2.72
CA ASP A 160 0.14 6.31 1.54
C ASP A 160 0.94 7.33 0.74
N VAL A 161 1.81 6.85 -0.16
CA VAL A 161 2.89 7.64 -0.79
C VAL A 161 2.99 7.42 -2.30
N GLU A 162 1.84 7.16 -2.94
CA GLU A 162 1.66 7.21 -4.39
C GLU A 162 2.61 6.29 -5.19
N GLY A 163 2.93 5.12 -4.63
CA GLY A 163 3.75 4.08 -5.28
C GLY A 163 5.15 3.92 -4.70
N SER A 164 5.61 4.81 -3.80
CA SER A 164 6.91 4.65 -3.11
C SER A 164 6.92 3.52 -2.08
N GLU A 165 5.77 2.98 -1.70
CA GLU A 165 5.62 1.81 -0.81
C GLU A 165 6.43 0.62 -1.32
N TRP A 166 6.44 0.43 -2.65
CA TRP A 166 7.10 -0.69 -3.31
C TRP A 166 8.63 -0.62 -3.28
N ASP A 167 9.19 0.55 -2.97
CA ASP A 167 10.63 0.76 -2.78
C ASP A 167 10.98 0.87 -1.29
N ALA A 168 10.11 1.46 -0.47
CA ALA A 168 10.32 1.64 0.96
C ALA A 168 10.38 0.32 1.73
N PHE A 169 9.42 -0.59 1.52
CA PHE A 169 9.38 -1.86 2.27
C PHE A 169 10.53 -2.81 1.96
N PRO A 170 11.02 -2.99 0.73
CA PRO A 170 12.22 -3.78 0.48
C PRO A 170 13.47 -3.27 1.20
N ALA A 171 13.55 -1.97 1.45
CA ALA A 171 14.68 -1.35 2.15
C ALA A 171 14.61 -1.50 3.68
N LEU A 172 13.47 -1.87 4.24
CA LEU A 172 13.27 -2.03 5.68
C LEU A 172 13.70 -3.45 6.10
N ALA A 173 14.69 -3.56 7.00
CA ALA A 173 15.17 -4.85 7.50
C ALA A 173 14.08 -5.64 8.25
N ASP A 174 14.20 -6.97 8.29
CA ASP A 174 13.18 -7.84 8.92
C ASP A 174 13.08 -7.58 10.43
N GLU A 175 14.16 -7.19 11.10
CA GLU A 175 14.20 -6.79 12.51
C GLU A 175 13.34 -5.53 12.75
N ALA A 176 13.45 -4.53 11.88
CA ALA A 176 12.66 -3.31 11.95
C ALA A 176 11.17 -3.59 11.64
N LEU A 177 10.87 -4.43 10.64
CA LEU A 177 9.51 -4.93 10.41
C LEU A 177 8.94 -5.61 11.66
N GLY A 178 9.76 -6.37 12.39
CA GLY A 178 9.37 -7.05 13.62
C GLY A 178 8.94 -6.12 14.76
N THR A 179 9.37 -4.85 14.76
CA THR A 179 8.97 -3.87 15.78
C THR A 179 7.61 -3.22 15.52
N ILE A 180 7.12 -3.26 14.30
CA ILE A 180 5.85 -2.64 13.93
C ILE A 180 4.70 -3.58 14.30
N ASP A 181 3.75 -3.10 15.11
CA ASP A 181 2.59 -3.87 15.54
C ASP A 181 1.50 -3.96 14.49
N GLN A 182 1.16 -2.83 13.91
CA GLN A 182 0.19 -2.73 12.82
C GLN A 182 0.70 -1.76 11.77
N MET A 183 0.45 -2.08 10.51
CA MET A 183 0.67 -1.18 9.39
C MET A 183 -0.61 -1.02 8.59
N LEU A 184 -0.91 0.21 8.23
CA LEU A 184 -1.87 0.59 7.21
C LEU A 184 -1.11 1.04 5.98
N VAL A 185 -1.34 0.40 4.87
CA VAL A 185 -0.65 0.73 3.62
C VAL A 185 -1.68 0.89 2.52
N GLU A 186 -1.73 2.07 1.90
CA GLU A 186 -2.35 2.22 0.62
C GLU A 186 -1.33 1.88 -0.45
N PHE A 187 -1.51 0.71 -1.08
CA PHE A 187 -0.68 0.28 -2.20
C PHE A 187 -1.24 0.83 -3.50
N HIS A 188 -0.35 1.35 -4.33
CA HIS A 188 -0.67 1.88 -5.65
C HIS A 188 -0.12 0.96 -6.73
N ARG A 189 -0.93 0.73 -7.79
CA ARG A 189 -0.61 -0.15 -8.95
C ARG A 189 -0.67 -1.64 -8.62
N THR A 190 -0.75 -2.45 -9.67
CA THR A 190 -1.01 -3.90 -9.54
C THR A 190 -0.19 -4.75 -10.50
N GLU A 191 0.51 -4.13 -11.46
CA GLU A 191 1.01 -4.81 -12.66
C GLU A 191 2.43 -5.36 -12.56
N GLU A 192 3.28 -4.77 -11.69
CA GLU A 192 4.70 -5.13 -11.67
C GLU A 192 4.97 -6.48 -10.99
N PRO A 193 5.83 -7.32 -11.59
CA PRO A 193 6.16 -8.64 -11.02
C PRO A 193 6.75 -8.58 -9.61
N ARG A 194 7.48 -7.50 -9.27
CA ARG A 194 8.15 -7.33 -7.97
C ARG A 194 7.18 -7.14 -6.80
N PHE A 195 5.95 -6.65 -7.04
CA PHE A 195 4.97 -6.37 -6.00
C PHE A 195 4.58 -7.62 -5.20
N LEU A 196 4.42 -8.75 -5.89
CA LEU A 196 4.18 -10.02 -5.21
C LEU A 196 5.31 -10.36 -4.21
N GLY A 197 6.56 -10.16 -4.59
CA GLY A 197 7.71 -10.43 -3.73
C GLY A 197 7.71 -9.56 -2.47
N VAL A 198 7.28 -8.29 -2.58
CA VAL A 198 7.13 -7.38 -1.43
C VAL A 198 6.04 -7.88 -0.49
N VAL A 199 4.85 -8.18 -1.02
CA VAL A 199 3.72 -8.67 -0.20
C VAL A 199 4.07 -10.00 0.47
N GLU A 200 4.67 -10.96 -0.23
CA GLU A 200 5.08 -12.24 0.35
C GLU A 200 6.16 -12.07 1.44
N ARG A 201 7.03 -11.07 1.30
CA ARG A 201 7.99 -10.72 2.35
C ARG A 201 7.29 -10.16 3.58
N LEU A 202 6.36 -9.20 3.42
CA LEU A 202 5.57 -8.66 4.53
C LEU A 202 4.77 -9.74 5.24
N LYS A 203 4.19 -10.68 4.51
CA LYS A 203 3.44 -11.84 5.06
C LYS A 203 4.28 -12.78 5.92
N ARG A 204 5.60 -12.74 5.86
CA ARG A 204 6.43 -13.49 6.81
C ARG A 204 6.25 -12.98 8.25
N THR A 205 6.12 -11.67 8.41
CA THR A 205 5.99 -10.99 9.70
C THR A 205 4.55 -10.67 10.06
N PHE A 206 3.69 -10.40 9.08
CA PHE A 206 2.34 -9.91 9.30
C PHE A 206 1.26 -10.86 8.74
N TYR A 207 0.07 -10.78 9.33
CA TYR A 207 -1.17 -11.21 8.74
C TYR A 207 -1.78 -10.03 7.96
N ILE A 208 -2.35 -10.28 6.79
CA ILE A 208 -3.25 -9.35 6.12
C ILE A 208 -4.62 -9.57 6.74
N VAL A 209 -5.22 -8.52 7.30
CA VAL A 209 -6.43 -8.62 8.13
C VAL A 209 -7.62 -7.93 7.49
N ASP A 210 -7.37 -6.87 6.73
CA ASP A 210 -8.38 -6.16 5.97
C ASP A 210 -7.80 -5.65 4.65
N VAL A 211 -8.66 -5.57 3.62
CA VAL A 211 -8.35 -4.96 2.34
C VAL A 211 -9.56 -4.17 1.88
N HIS A 212 -9.36 -2.88 1.64
CA HIS A 212 -10.36 -1.98 1.07
C HIS A 212 -9.83 -1.41 -0.25
N PHE A 213 -10.68 -1.32 -1.26
CA PHE A 213 -10.31 -0.82 -2.59
C PHE A 213 -10.77 0.62 -2.74
N ASN A 214 -9.81 1.55 -2.90
CA ASN A 214 -10.08 2.98 -3.02
C ASN A 214 -10.93 3.26 -4.28
N ASN A 215 -12.14 3.76 -4.07
CA ASN A 215 -13.11 3.95 -5.14
C ASN A 215 -12.83 5.14 -6.09
N HIS A 216 -11.82 5.97 -5.78
CA HIS A 216 -11.25 6.89 -6.76
C HIS A 216 -10.56 6.17 -7.93
N SER A 217 -10.07 4.98 -7.68
CA SER A 217 -9.21 4.21 -8.57
C SER A 217 -9.89 2.99 -9.18
N CYS A 218 -11.23 2.86 -9.08
CA CYS A 218 -11.97 1.73 -9.66
C CYS A 218 -11.62 1.54 -11.14
N SER A 219 -11.28 0.31 -11.51
CA SER A 219 -10.79 -0.04 -12.84
C SER A 219 -11.27 -1.40 -13.29
N THR A 220 -11.63 -1.53 -14.55
CA THR A 220 -11.94 -2.81 -15.18
C THR A 220 -10.73 -3.44 -15.86
N SER A 221 -9.67 -2.66 -16.09
CA SER A 221 -8.43 -3.11 -16.75
C SER A 221 -7.48 -3.85 -15.80
N ASP A 222 -7.63 -3.67 -14.48
CA ASP A 222 -6.73 -4.22 -13.47
C ASP A 222 -7.20 -5.56 -12.88
N ARG A 223 -8.20 -6.17 -13.49
CA ARG A 223 -8.76 -7.45 -13.00
C ARG A 223 -7.66 -8.46 -12.68
N PRO A 224 -7.79 -9.19 -11.52
CA PRO A 224 -8.95 -9.27 -10.60
C PRO A 224 -9.09 -8.09 -9.63
N PHE A 225 -8.13 -7.16 -9.57
CA PHE A 225 -8.27 -5.96 -8.74
C PHE A 225 -9.41 -5.09 -9.26
N PRO A 226 -10.35 -4.68 -8.39
CA PRO A 226 -11.40 -3.74 -8.79
C PRO A 226 -10.92 -2.29 -8.84
N ALA A 227 -9.73 -2.00 -8.29
CA ALA A 227 -9.09 -0.70 -8.23
C ALA A 227 -7.56 -0.85 -8.31
N TRP A 228 -6.84 0.19 -8.76
CA TRP A 228 -5.38 0.21 -8.78
C TRP A 228 -4.75 0.77 -7.51
N ALA A 229 -5.54 1.42 -6.62
CA ALA A 229 -5.14 1.78 -5.26
C ALA A 229 -5.99 1.02 -4.25
N TYR A 230 -5.35 0.50 -3.19
CA TYR A 230 -6.01 -0.34 -2.22
C TYR A 230 -5.32 -0.28 -0.85
N GLU A 231 -6.14 -0.11 0.17
CA GLU A 231 -5.75 -0.01 1.57
C GLU A 231 -5.65 -1.39 2.19
N VAL A 232 -4.54 -1.69 2.85
CA VAL A 232 -4.28 -2.99 3.47
C VAL A 232 -3.92 -2.82 4.93
N LEU A 233 -4.67 -3.47 5.81
CA LEU A 233 -4.29 -3.63 7.21
C LEU A 233 -3.40 -4.86 7.39
N LEU A 234 -2.18 -4.63 7.86
CA LEU A 234 -1.23 -5.67 8.25
C LEU A 234 -1.07 -5.67 9.78
N VAL A 235 -1.28 -6.83 10.42
CA VAL A 235 -1.11 -7.02 11.87
C VAL A 235 0.01 -8.00 12.12
N ASN A 236 0.98 -7.61 12.96
CA ASN A 236 2.12 -8.44 13.29
C ASN A 236 1.69 -9.77 13.93
N LYS A 237 2.25 -10.87 13.46
CA LYS A 237 1.97 -12.22 13.94
C LYS A 237 2.30 -12.42 15.41
N ARG A 238 3.16 -11.57 15.97
CA ARG A 238 3.50 -11.54 17.39
C ARG A 238 2.32 -11.16 18.27
N ILE A 239 1.38 -10.36 17.77
CA ILE A 239 0.22 -9.85 18.51
C ILE A 239 -1.12 -10.34 17.95
N GLY A 240 -1.19 -10.70 16.68
CA GLY A 240 -2.39 -11.23 16.04
C GLY A 240 -2.54 -12.73 16.28
N ILE A 241 -3.75 -13.20 16.54
CA ILE A 241 -4.07 -14.62 16.71
C ILE A 241 -5.13 -15.00 15.68
N ILE A 242 -4.79 -15.90 14.76
CA ILE A 242 -5.73 -16.37 13.73
C ILE A 242 -6.93 -17.04 14.41
N ASP A 243 -8.11 -16.83 13.85
CA ASP A 243 -9.30 -17.58 14.17
C ASP A 243 -9.29 -18.90 13.38
N GLU A 244 -8.79 -19.95 13.97
CA GLU A 244 -8.70 -21.27 13.33
C GLU A 244 -10.09 -21.92 13.07
N ALA A 245 -11.11 -21.49 13.83
CA ALA A 245 -12.48 -22.00 13.67
C ALA A 245 -13.18 -21.36 12.45
N ASP A 246 -12.79 -20.13 12.09
CA ASP A 246 -13.29 -19.40 10.92
C ASP A 246 -12.15 -18.60 10.26
N PRO A 247 -11.19 -19.28 9.63
CA PRO A 247 -10.06 -18.62 8.98
C PRO A 247 -10.43 -17.97 7.65
N SER A 248 -11.68 -18.12 7.19
CA SER A 248 -12.14 -17.58 5.92
C SER A 248 -11.97 -16.06 5.89
N PRO A 249 -11.61 -15.51 4.72
CA PRO A 249 -11.58 -14.07 4.57
C PRO A 249 -12.95 -13.52 4.98
N ALA A 250 -12.95 -12.54 5.86
CA ALA A 250 -14.13 -11.76 6.08
C ALA A 250 -14.54 -11.18 4.72
N GLY A 251 -15.81 -11.23 4.39
CA GLY A 251 -16.35 -10.43 3.28
C GLY A 251 -16.01 -8.95 3.48
N PRO A 252 -16.48 -8.05 2.62
CA PRO A 252 -16.20 -6.62 2.76
C PRO A 252 -16.45 -6.16 4.21
N ASN A 253 -15.44 -5.54 4.80
CA ASN A 253 -15.54 -5.08 6.18
C ASN A 253 -16.58 -3.93 6.27
N PRO A 254 -17.63 -4.06 7.09
CA PRO A 254 -18.70 -3.06 7.18
C PRO A 254 -18.24 -1.70 7.75
N LEU A 255 -17.04 -1.63 8.30
CA LEU A 255 -16.41 -0.39 8.76
C LEU A 255 -15.66 0.36 7.65
N ASN A 256 -15.42 -0.28 6.52
CA ASN A 256 -14.89 0.40 5.35
C ASN A 256 -15.99 1.29 4.75
N THR A 257 -15.58 2.46 4.31
CA THR A 257 -16.45 3.45 3.66
C THR A 257 -15.79 3.94 2.39
N PRO A 258 -16.54 4.27 1.34
CA PRO A 258 -15.97 4.80 0.10
C PRO A 258 -15.05 5.99 0.37
N ASN A 259 -13.86 6.00 -0.21
CA ASN A 259 -12.94 7.14 -0.12
C ASN A 259 -13.59 8.39 -0.71
N LYS A 260 -14.27 8.25 -1.84
CA LYS A 260 -15.09 9.29 -2.43
C LYS A 260 -16.57 9.04 -2.12
N ALA A 261 -17.15 9.87 -1.25
CA ALA A 261 -18.49 9.72 -0.69
C ALA A 261 -19.63 9.68 -1.71
N ASP A 262 -19.45 10.33 -2.86
CA ASP A 262 -20.45 10.46 -3.93
C ASP A 262 -20.38 9.35 -4.98
N LEU A 263 -19.43 8.41 -4.84
CA LEU A 263 -19.29 7.26 -5.73
C LEU A 263 -19.52 5.94 -4.97
N PRO A 264 -20.06 4.92 -5.65
CA PRO A 264 -20.14 3.58 -5.07
C PRO A 264 -18.76 2.99 -4.83
N ASP A 265 -18.67 2.13 -3.83
CA ASP A 265 -17.44 1.39 -3.57
C ASP A 265 -17.08 0.41 -4.69
N CYS A 266 -15.78 0.14 -4.88
CA CYS A 266 -15.34 -0.86 -5.83
C CYS A 266 -15.68 -2.26 -5.28
N GLN A 267 -16.43 -3.04 -6.03
CA GLN A 267 -16.80 -4.39 -5.62
C GLN A 267 -15.64 -5.36 -5.87
N ALA A 268 -15.11 -5.93 -4.79
CA ALA A 268 -14.19 -7.04 -4.85
C ALA A 268 -14.97 -8.37 -4.75
N GLY A 269 -14.66 -9.30 -5.64
CA GLY A 269 -15.02 -10.71 -5.47
C GLY A 269 -13.84 -11.45 -4.85
N TRP A 270 -13.89 -11.72 -3.55
CA TRP A 270 -12.94 -12.64 -2.89
C TRP A 270 -13.44 -14.07 -2.98
#